data_c2634658afcc3701669901346b721040
#
_entry.id   c2634658afcc3701669901346b721040
#
_cell.length_a   1.000
_cell.length_b   1.000
_cell.length_c   1.000
_cell.angle_alpha   90.00
_cell.angle_beta   90.00
_cell.angle_gamma   90.00
#
_symmetry.space_group_name_H-M   'P 1'
#
loop_
_entity.id
_entity.type
_entity.pdbx_description
1 polymer ?
#
loop_
_entity_poly.entity_id
_entity_poly.type
_entity_poly.pdbx_seq_one_letter_code
_entity_poly.pdbx_strand_id
1 'polypeptide(L)'
;SQGDQPNYSWYTMKFFDVTSEKGSEIKRLDDGSFKVTPSSATNQESFTFEFHSHRRDIRAIRVEAFADPTLNAGGPGLASNGNFQFTNLHAGIAPLTTPNELKDAKFTAARATFNQNEGLHVRTVIDDKPNTGWAIDPEFGKDHAGIFTLAEPLDDESGHRLRMTLSFNGNTKHIFGHFKITVGANPDAELLGPSVSENVAAILEKPHDARSDDEIQLVLQWYKFQDATWKELDSKRKAHLKEKPTTNVETVMIVSEGVTPLRHHTQGKDFFEEFYFLKRGDVRQKNGEASQSFLQVLSPEVDSIDRWQESPENSGKTSGRRRALANWMTDSEQGAGNLLARVIVN
;
A
#
# COMPACT_ATOMS: atom_id res chain seq x y z
N SER A 1 32.02 28.55 -10.95
CA SER A 1 31.45 28.85 -9.64
C SER A 1 31.18 27.53 -8.94
N GLN A 2 31.88 27.24 -7.85
CA GLN A 2 31.52 26.20 -6.91
C GLN A 2 30.18 26.64 -6.33
N GLY A 3 29.09 26.15 -6.87
CA GLY A 3 27.77 26.32 -6.29
C GLY A 3 27.78 25.64 -4.92
N ASP A 4 27.27 26.32 -3.89
CA ASP A 4 27.04 25.76 -2.59
C ASP A 4 26.34 24.41 -2.73
N GLN A 5 27.03 23.33 -2.43
CA GLN A 5 26.43 22.01 -2.34
C GLN A 5 25.36 22.08 -1.24
N PRO A 6 24.12 21.67 -1.49
CA PRO A 6 23.10 21.73 -0.46
C PRO A 6 23.52 20.86 0.72
N ASN A 7 23.85 21.49 1.82
CA ASN A 7 24.25 20.80 3.04
C ASN A 7 22.99 20.32 3.76
N TYR A 8 22.55 19.10 3.45
CA TYR A 8 21.43 18.48 4.15
C TYR A 8 21.87 18.09 5.57
N SER A 9 21.09 18.52 6.55
CA SER A 9 21.36 18.18 7.95
C SER A 9 20.78 16.82 8.35
N TRP A 10 19.80 16.29 7.56
CA TRP A 10 19.05 15.10 7.91
C TRP A 10 19.06 14.07 6.79
N TYR A 11 19.30 12.80 7.16
CA TYR A 11 19.43 11.67 6.23
C TYR A 11 18.45 10.55 6.58
N THR A 12 17.74 10.07 5.59
CA THR A 12 16.87 8.89 5.73
C THR A 12 17.74 7.63 5.57
N MET A 13 17.70 6.79 6.58
CA MET A 13 18.43 5.52 6.61
C MET A 13 17.82 4.47 5.70
N LYS A 14 18.60 3.42 5.37
CA LYS A 14 18.06 2.24 4.69
C LYS A 14 17.21 1.42 5.66
N PHE A 15 15.91 1.39 5.39
CA PHE A 15 14.93 0.62 6.16
C PHE A 15 14.97 -0.86 5.77
N PHE A 16 14.86 -1.76 6.75
CA PHE A 16 14.80 -3.21 6.55
C PHE A 16 13.48 -3.81 7.01
N ASP A 17 13.06 -3.52 8.23
CA ASP A 17 11.91 -4.14 8.84
C ASP A 17 11.27 -3.26 9.91
N VAL A 18 10.02 -3.56 10.23
CA VAL A 18 9.28 -2.98 11.35
C VAL A 18 8.37 -4.02 11.97
N THR A 19 8.36 -4.06 13.29
CA THR A 19 7.43 -4.88 14.06
C THR A 19 6.55 -4.01 14.95
N SER A 20 5.27 -4.39 15.07
CA SER A 20 4.30 -3.79 15.98
C SER A 20 4.01 -4.78 17.10
N GLU A 21 4.09 -4.35 18.34
CA GLU A 21 3.81 -5.20 19.52
C GLU A 21 2.34 -5.65 19.57
N LYS A 22 1.40 -4.79 19.15
CA LYS A 22 -0.05 -5.02 19.24
C LYS A 22 -0.71 -5.30 17.87
N GLY A 23 0.10 -5.49 16.82
CA GLY A 23 -0.38 -5.87 15.49
C GLY A 23 -0.94 -4.72 14.65
N SER A 24 -0.55 -3.48 14.92
CA SER A 24 -0.84 -2.35 14.01
C SER A 24 -0.10 -2.52 12.69
N GLU A 25 -0.74 -2.16 11.58
CA GLU A 25 -0.10 -2.14 10.26
C GLU A 25 0.71 -0.86 10.11
N ILE A 26 1.97 -1.00 9.70
CA ILE A 26 2.87 0.14 9.45
C ILE A 26 3.31 0.07 7.98
N LYS A 27 2.86 1.06 7.21
CA LYS A 27 3.18 1.16 5.79
C LYS A 27 4.24 2.23 5.57
N ARG A 28 5.37 1.85 4.96
CA ARG A 28 6.35 2.82 4.47
C ARG A 28 5.86 3.47 3.18
N LEU A 29 5.99 4.79 3.10
CA LEU A 29 5.66 5.60 1.92
C LEU A 29 6.90 5.90 1.08
N ASP A 30 6.68 6.40 -0.15
CA ASP A 30 7.74 6.66 -1.13
C ASP A 30 8.73 7.77 -0.69
N ASP A 31 8.29 8.68 0.17
CA ASP A 31 9.13 9.74 0.76
C ASP A 31 9.95 9.28 1.97
N GLY A 32 9.84 7.99 2.32
CA GLY A 32 10.51 7.37 3.46
C GLY A 32 9.80 7.57 4.79
N SER A 33 8.62 8.19 4.83
CA SER A 33 7.77 8.27 6.01
C SER A 33 6.98 6.98 6.24
N PHE A 34 6.36 6.85 7.43
CA PHE A 34 5.57 5.69 7.84
C PHE A 34 4.16 6.14 8.20
N LYS A 35 3.17 5.39 7.72
CA LYS A 35 1.77 5.57 8.07
C LYS A 35 1.26 4.37 8.85
N VAL A 36 0.56 4.64 9.96
CA VAL A 36 0.08 3.62 10.90
C VAL A 36 -1.43 3.45 10.75
N THR A 37 -1.86 2.19 10.61
CA THR A 37 -3.25 1.78 10.74
C THR A 37 -3.36 0.93 12.02
N PRO A 38 -4.03 1.41 13.08
CA PRO A 38 -4.07 0.70 14.34
C PRO A 38 -4.89 -0.57 14.23
N SER A 39 -4.49 -1.64 14.92
CA SER A 39 -5.34 -2.81 15.10
C SER A 39 -6.55 -2.47 15.98
N SER A 40 -7.63 -3.26 15.89
CA SER A 40 -8.86 -3.02 16.68
C SER A 40 -8.64 -3.10 18.20
N ALA A 41 -7.60 -3.81 18.63
CA ALA A 41 -7.26 -4.00 20.05
C ALA A 41 -6.24 -2.96 20.57
N THR A 42 -5.74 -2.06 19.72
CA THR A 42 -4.63 -1.19 20.08
C THR A 42 -5.07 0.00 20.92
N ASN A 43 -4.72 -0.02 22.19
CA ASN A 43 -4.83 1.13 23.09
C ASN A 43 -3.47 1.79 23.34
N GLN A 44 -2.44 0.99 23.47
CA GLN A 44 -1.03 1.35 23.64
C GLN A 44 -0.23 0.54 22.62
N GLU A 45 0.95 1.01 22.22
CA GLU A 45 1.72 0.39 21.15
C GLU A 45 3.22 0.61 21.34
N SER A 46 4.00 -0.33 20.78
CA SER A 46 5.43 -0.14 20.59
C SER A 46 5.82 -0.61 19.20
N PHE A 47 6.59 0.21 18.48
CA PHE A 47 7.11 -0.09 17.17
C PHE A 47 8.61 -0.28 17.23
N THR A 48 9.11 -1.40 16.73
CA THR A 48 10.55 -1.63 16.59
C THR A 48 10.95 -1.60 15.13
N PHE A 49 11.83 -0.69 14.78
CA PHE A 49 12.36 -0.46 13.43
C PHE A 49 13.78 -0.96 13.33
N GLU A 50 14.12 -1.55 12.20
CA GLU A 50 15.48 -1.94 11.82
C GLU A 50 15.96 -1.10 10.64
N PHE A 51 17.09 -0.41 10.86
CA PHE A 51 17.72 0.42 9.84
C PHE A 51 19.20 0.10 9.71
N HIS A 52 19.76 0.34 8.51
CA HIS A 52 21.20 0.48 8.31
C HIS A 52 21.51 1.89 7.82
N SER A 53 22.64 2.42 8.25
CA SER A 53 23.20 3.69 7.80
C SER A 53 24.70 3.50 7.51
N HIS A 54 25.16 4.06 6.40
CA HIS A 54 26.58 4.16 6.10
C HIS A 54 27.13 5.58 6.39
N ARG A 55 26.29 6.44 6.97
CA ARG A 55 26.73 7.77 7.42
C ARG A 55 27.65 7.67 8.61
N ARG A 56 28.69 8.49 8.57
CA ARG A 56 29.60 8.71 9.70
C ARG A 56 29.18 9.94 10.47
N ASP A 57 29.68 10.07 11.68
CA ASP A 57 29.43 11.22 12.58
C ASP A 57 27.92 11.49 12.83
N ILE A 58 27.13 10.41 13.01
CA ILE A 58 25.74 10.57 13.41
C ILE A 58 25.70 10.97 14.89
N ARG A 59 25.15 12.14 15.18
CA ARG A 59 25.07 12.72 16.56
C ARG A 59 23.63 12.87 17.03
N ALA A 60 22.66 12.75 16.15
CA ALA A 60 21.26 12.93 16.51
C ALA A 60 20.33 12.04 15.70
N ILE A 61 19.23 11.65 16.34
CA ILE A 61 18.06 11.03 15.72
C ILE A 61 16.94 12.06 15.74
N ARG A 62 16.29 12.29 14.59
CA ARG A 62 15.10 13.13 14.50
C ARG A 62 13.89 12.27 14.19
N VAL A 63 12.80 12.49 14.93
CA VAL A 63 11.48 11.93 14.68
C VAL A 63 10.55 13.08 14.30
N GLU A 64 10.01 13.03 13.11
CA GLU A 64 9.03 13.98 12.57
C GLU A 64 7.65 13.34 12.61
N ALA A 65 6.65 14.06 13.07
CA ALA A 65 5.24 13.65 13.09
C ALA A 65 4.45 14.61 12.18
N PHE A 66 3.85 14.08 11.10
CA PHE A 66 3.26 14.90 10.05
C PHE A 66 1.75 15.06 10.22
N ALA A 67 1.27 16.27 10.02
CA ALA A 67 -0.14 16.52 9.78
C ALA A 67 -0.63 15.70 8.57
N ASP A 68 -1.78 15.06 8.72
CA ASP A 68 -2.39 14.28 7.64
C ASP A 68 -3.92 14.44 7.71
N PRO A 69 -4.55 15.02 6.67
CA PRO A 69 -5.99 15.25 6.64
C PRO A 69 -6.84 13.98 6.75
N THR A 70 -6.22 12.80 6.61
CA THR A 70 -6.91 11.51 6.77
C THR A 70 -6.94 11.03 8.22
N LEU A 71 -6.22 11.72 9.14
CA LEU A 71 -6.20 11.45 10.56
C LEU A 71 -7.22 12.34 11.31
N ASN A 72 -7.57 11.93 12.52
CA ASN A 72 -8.46 12.72 13.40
C ASN A 72 -7.88 14.11 13.63
N ALA A 73 -8.70 15.14 13.56
CA ALA A 73 -8.31 16.54 13.72
C ALA A 73 -7.08 16.96 12.88
N GLY A 74 -6.79 16.27 11.78
CA GLY A 74 -5.62 16.51 10.93
C GLY A 74 -4.33 15.90 11.48
N GLY A 75 -4.37 15.09 12.49
CA GLY A 75 -3.21 14.42 13.11
C GLY A 75 -2.27 15.36 13.87
N PRO A 76 -0.99 14.99 14.03
CA PRO A 76 -0.27 13.81 13.51
C PRO A 76 -0.50 12.49 14.26
N GLY A 77 -1.23 12.50 15.36
CA GLY A 77 -1.51 11.31 16.17
C GLY A 77 -2.83 10.63 15.81
N LEU A 78 -3.04 9.42 16.35
CA LEU A 78 -4.25 8.61 16.15
C LEU A 78 -5.33 8.86 17.20
N ALA A 79 -5.07 9.66 18.25
CA ALA A 79 -6.07 10.03 19.24
C ALA A 79 -7.26 10.75 18.59
N SER A 80 -8.42 10.73 19.23
CA SER A 80 -9.63 11.39 18.70
C SER A 80 -9.47 12.90 18.45
N ASN A 81 -8.59 13.56 19.22
CA ASN A 81 -8.23 14.97 19.06
C ASN A 81 -6.99 15.19 18.16
N GLY A 82 -6.41 14.13 17.57
CA GLY A 82 -5.21 14.23 16.75
C GLY A 82 -3.89 14.22 17.51
N ASN A 83 -3.92 14.10 18.85
CA ASN A 83 -2.72 14.08 19.69
C ASN A 83 -1.99 12.72 19.63
N PHE A 84 -0.75 12.73 20.06
CA PHE A 84 0.04 11.54 20.38
C PHE A 84 0.68 11.70 21.77
N GLN A 85 1.16 10.60 22.33
CA GLN A 85 2.04 10.61 23.53
C GLN A 85 3.18 9.61 23.27
N PHE A 86 4.31 10.12 22.79
CA PHE A 86 5.51 9.35 22.56
C PHE A 86 6.25 9.22 23.90
N THR A 87 6.18 8.04 24.53
CA THR A 87 6.62 7.86 25.91
C THR A 87 8.09 7.50 26.04
N ASN A 88 8.63 6.73 25.09
CA ASN A 88 10.03 6.31 25.18
C ASN A 88 10.66 6.04 23.81
N LEU A 89 11.95 6.39 23.67
CA LEU A 89 12.82 6.05 22.56
C LEU A 89 14.00 5.22 23.04
N HIS A 90 14.03 3.95 22.67
CA HIS A 90 15.21 3.11 22.81
C HIS A 90 15.92 2.93 21.47
N ALA A 91 17.23 2.95 21.48
CA ALA A 91 18.05 2.66 20.30
C ALA A 91 19.18 1.70 20.65
N GLY A 92 19.20 0.53 20.01
CA GLY A 92 20.32 -0.38 20.02
C GLY A 92 21.16 -0.16 18.75
N ILE A 93 22.49 -0.07 18.88
CA ILE A 93 23.40 0.27 17.80
C ILE A 93 24.54 -0.75 17.75
N ALA A 94 24.88 -1.20 16.55
CA ALA A 94 26.04 -2.06 16.29
C ALA A 94 26.75 -1.65 14.99
N PRO A 95 28.07 -1.83 14.87
CA PRO A 95 28.76 -1.77 13.58
C PRO A 95 28.18 -2.77 12.60
N LEU A 96 28.20 -2.46 11.30
CA LEU A 96 27.76 -3.41 10.27
C LEU A 96 28.67 -4.64 10.13
N THR A 97 29.91 -4.58 10.65
CA THR A 97 30.81 -5.73 10.75
C THR A 97 30.38 -6.73 11.84
N THR A 98 29.72 -6.26 12.89
CA THR A 98 29.20 -7.09 14.00
C THR A 98 27.74 -6.75 14.30
N PRO A 99 26.83 -6.93 13.35
CA PRO A 99 25.46 -6.37 13.40
C PRO A 99 24.57 -6.97 14.51
N ASN A 100 24.99 -8.08 15.11
CA ASN A 100 24.25 -8.74 16.19
C ASN A 100 24.68 -8.29 17.60
N GLU A 101 25.74 -7.49 17.70
CA GLU A 101 26.27 -6.97 18.98
C GLU A 101 25.68 -5.58 19.29
N LEU A 102 24.35 -5.50 19.34
CA LEU A 102 23.66 -4.25 19.65
C LEU A 102 24.00 -3.77 21.07
N LYS A 103 24.42 -2.51 21.19
CA LYS A 103 24.64 -1.80 22.45
C LYS A 103 23.62 -0.69 22.57
N ASP A 104 23.07 -0.49 23.77
CA ASP A 104 22.12 0.58 24.02
C ASP A 104 22.76 1.95 23.85
N ALA A 105 22.17 2.77 22.98
CA ALA A 105 22.56 4.15 22.82
C ALA A 105 22.05 4.99 23.99
N LYS A 106 22.89 5.88 24.48
CA LYS A 106 22.49 6.88 25.48
C LYS A 106 22.21 8.21 24.79
N PHE A 107 21.17 8.87 25.27
CA PHE A 107 20.81 10.22 24.83
C PHE A 107 21.13 11.23 25.95
N THR A 108 21.61 12.42 25.58
CA THR A 108 21.99 13.48 26.52
C THR A 108 21.03 14.66 26.51
N ALA A 109 20.32 14.88 25.41
CA ALA A 109 19.41 16.00 25.26
C ALA A 109 18.29 15.64 24.25
N ALA A 110 17.15 16.36 24.40
CA ALA A 110 16.10 16.35 23.42
C ALA A 110 15.44 17.72 23.31
N ARG A 111 15.07 18.13 22.09
CA ARG A 111 14.34 19.35 21.79
C ARG A 111 13.27 19.12 20.77
N ALA A 112 12.19 19.88 20.78
CA ALA A 112 11.07 19.71 19.87
C ALA A 112 10.51 21.05 19.40
N THR A 113 9.69 21.01 18.35
CA THR A 113 8.95 22.16 17.83
C THR A 113 7.97 22.73 18.87
N PHE A 114 7.37 21.86 19.66
CA PHE A 114 6.41 22.20 20.70
C PHE A 114 6.40 21.14 21.80
N ASN A 115 6.07 21.52 23.02
CA ASN A 115 5.89 20.63 24.16
C ASN A 115 4.60 21.01 24.89
N GLN A 116 3.74 20.07 25.15
CA GLN A 116 2.43 20.33 25.75
C GLN A 116 2.54 20.90 27.16
N ASN A 117 3.37 20.30 28.01
CA ASN A 117 3.67 20.75 29.38
C ASN A 117 4.95 20.07 29.91
N GLU A 118 5.33 20.32 31.15
CA GLU A 118 6.54 19.77 31.76
C GLU A 118 6.55 18.22 31.87
N GLY A 119 5.41 17.59 32.12
CA GLY A 119 5.29 16.12 32.16
C GLY A 119 5.17 15.47 30.78
N LEU A 120 4.80 16.26 29.76
CA LEU A 120 4.63 15.87 28.37
C LEU A 120 5.60 16.65 27.45
N HIS A 121 6.86 16.69 27.88
CA HIS A 121 7.95 17.37 27.22
C HIS A 121 8.88 16.39 26.52
N VAL A 122 9.37 16.70 25.31
CA VAL A 122 10.21 15.82 24.51
C VAL A 122 11.42 15.25 25.27
N ARG A 123 12.02 16.01 26.22
CA ARG A 123 13.12 15.52 27.06
C ARG A 123 12.77 14.29 27.90
N THR A 124 11.49 14.10 28.21
CA THR A 124 11.05 12.94 29.00
C THR A 124 10.89 11.65 28.20
N VAL A 125 11.02 11.71 26.88
CA VAL A 125 11.06 10.52 26.01
C VAL A 125 12.33 9.67 26.25
N ILE A 126 13.34 10.26 26.86
CA ILE A 126 14.63 9.60 27.14
C ILE A 126 14.92 9.47 28.66
N ASP A 127 13.87 9.52 29.51
CA ASP A 127 13.99 9.43 30.97
C ASP A 127 13.63 8.05 31.55
N ASP A 128 13.26 7.10 30.68
CA ASP A 128 12.86 5.72 31.00
C ASP A 128 11.66 5.61 31.96
N LYS A 129 10.82 6.67 32.06
CA LYS A 129 9.62 6.64 32.90
C LYS A 129 8.36 6.36 32.06
N PRO A 130 7.50 5.45 32.50
CA PRO A 130 6.35 5.03 31.69
C PRO A 130 5.21 6.06 31.59
N ASN A 131 5.14 7.03 32.52
CA ASN A 131 4.03 7.98 32.61
C ASN A 131 4.38 9.37 32.03
N THR A 132 5.59 9.57 31.57
CA THR A 132 6.07 10.77 30.89
C THR A 132 6.05 10.59 29.39
N GLY A 133 6.42 11.60 28.63
CA GLY A 133 6.51 11.48 27.17
C GLY A 133 6.38 12.83 26.49
N TRP A 134 6.35 12.81 25.18
CA TRP A 134 6.15 14.00 24.35
C TRP A 134 4.74 13.99 23.74
N ALA A 135 4.03 15.11 23.91
CA ALA A 135 2.71 15.35 23.37
C ALA A 135 2.57 16.81 22.89
N ILE A 136 1.52 17.13 22.13
CA ILE A 136 1.43 18.37 21.36
C ILE A 136 0.10 19.13 21.50
N ASP A 137 -0.78 18.76 22.42
CA ASP A 137 -2.03 19.51 22.64
C ASP A 137 -1.72 20.96 23.09
N PRO A 138 -2.29 22.02 22.46
CA PRO A 138 -3.36 22.01 21.46
C PRO A 138 -2.92 22.15 19.98
N GLU A 139 -1.65 21.93 19.66
CA GLU A 139 -1.05 22.20 18.35
C GLU A 139 -1.32 21.07 17.31
N PHE A 140 -2.57 20.60 17.22
CA PHE A 140 -2.98 19.58 16.27
C PHE A 140 -2.99 20.10 14.83
N GLY A 141 -2.97 19.16 13.84
CA GLY A 141 -3.04 19.47 12.41
C GLY A 141 -1.82 20.21 11.88
N LYS A 142 -0.71 20.17 12.60
CA LYS A 142 0.58 20.75 12.21
C LYS A 142 1.67 19.70 12.24
N ASP A 143 2.75 19.95 11.48
CA ASP A 143 3.95 19.12 11.52
C ASP A 143 4.75 19.41 12.79
N HIS A 144 5.19 18.36 13.45
CA HIS A 144 6.04 18.44 14.62
C HIS A 144 7.30 17.61 14.44
N ALA A 145 8.38 18.01 15.10
CA ALA A 145 9.61 17.24 15.15
C ALA A 145 10.25 17.27 16.53
N GLY A 146 10.84 16.14 16.92
CA GLY A 146 11.70 15.98 18.07
C GLY A 146 13.09 15.52 17.64
N ILE A 147 14.15 16.14 18.17
CA ILE A 147 15.53 15.75 17.96
C ILE A 147 16.10 15.22 19.27
N PHE A 148 16.72 14.06 19.20
CA PHE A 148 17.32 13.32 20.31
C PHE A 148 18.83 13.23 20.07
N THR A 149 19.61 13.88 20.94
CA THR A 149 21.08 13.94 20.83
C THR A 149 21.70 12.71 21.47
N LEU A 150 22.52 12.01 20.72
CA LEU A 150 23.31 10.87 21.21
C LEU A 150 24.44 11.33 22.14
N ALA A 151 24.74 10.53 23.15
CA ALA A 151 25.86 10.79 24.07
C ALA A 151 27.21 10.67 23.35
N GLU A 152 27.30 9.74 22.42
CA GLU A 152 28.50 9.50 21.61
C GLU A 152 28.12 9.48 20.12
N PRO A 153 28.96 10.07 19.25
CA PRO A 153 28.76 10.00 17.81
C PRO A 153 28.87 8.55 17.30
N LEU A 154 28.08 8.21 16.30
CA LEU A 154 28.24 6.97 15.56
C LEU A 154 29.19 7.22 14.38
N ASP A 155 30.42 6.72 14.47
CA ASP A 155 31.47 7.02 13.48
C ASP A 155 32.24 5.77 13.05
N ASP A 156 31.60 4.60 12.97
CA ASP A 156 32.21 3.38 12.45
C ASP A 156 32.30 3.39 10.92
N GLU A 157 33.45 3.02 10.37
CA GLU A 157 33.72 3.02 8.92
C GLU A 157 32.87 2.02 8.15
N SER A 158 32.48 0.91 8.78
CA SER A 158 31.59 -0.06 8.17
C SER A 158 30.13 0.41 8.05
N GLY A 159 29.78 1.48 8.77
CA GLY A 159 28.40 1.89 9.00
C GLY A 159 27.77 1.21 10.20
N HIS A 160 26.51 1.45 10.42
CA HIS A 160 25.77 1.08 11.64
C HIS A 160 24.47 0.36 11.33
N ARG A 161 24.16 -0.68 12.11
CA ARG A 161 22.80 -1.19 12.30
C ARG A 161 22.17 -0.46 13.46
N LEU A 162 20.96 0.07 13.28
CA LEU A 162 20.16 0.73 14.30
C LEU A 162 18.86 -0.04 14.48
N ARG A 163 18.61 -0.49 15.71
CA ARG A 163 17.31 -1.00 16.14
C ARG A 163 16.68 0.05 17.04
N MET A 164 15.58 0.64 16.59
CA MET A 164 14.91 1.72 17.33
C MET A 164 13.52 1.28 17.75
N THR A 165 13.22 1.38 19.04
CA THR A 165 11.89 1.11 19.59
C THR A 165 11.25 2.43 20.04
N LEU A 166 10.09 2.73 19.45
CA LEU A 166 9.26 3.87 19.77
C LEU A 166 8.06 3.36 20.58
N SER A 167 7.90 3.81 21.81
CA SER A 167 6.82 3.35 22.71
C SER A 167 5.77 4.45 22.94
N PHE A 168 4.51 4.03 22.99
CA PHE A 168 3.31 4.85 23.18
C PHE A 168 2.44 4.22 24.27
N ASN A 169 2.97 4.19 25.50
CA ASN A 169 2.39 3.50 26.65
C ASN A 169 1.61 4.41 27.59
N GLY A 170 1.38 5.67 27.17
CA GLY A 170 0.61 6.62 27.94
C GLY A 170 -0.90 6.49 27.75
N ASN A 171 -1.53 7.49 27.17
CA ASN A 171 -2.97 7.51 26.94
C ASN A 171 -3.41 6.59 25.80
N THR A 172 -4.68 6.16 25.86
CA THR A 172 -5.31 5.31 24.84
C THR A 172 -5.25 5.93 23.45
N LYS A 173 -4.74 5.19 22.48
CA LYS A 173 -4.62 5.57 21.06
C LYS A 173 -3.76 6.82 20.79
N HIS A 174 -2.96 7.25 21.74
CA HIS A 174 -2.05 8.38 21.55
C HIS A 174 -0.75 7.91 20.85
N ILE A 175 -0.87 7.43 19.64
CA ILE A 175 0.17 6.82 18.81
C ILE A 175 0.41 7.73 17.60
N PHE A 176 1.61 7.74 17.02
CA PHE A 176 1.84 8.43 15.75
C PHE A 176 0.96 7.82 14.64
N GLY A 177 0.33 8.68 13.85
CA GLY A 177 -0.43 8.28 12.66
C GLY A 177 0.39 8.36 11.38
N HIS A 178 1.21 9.41 11.25
CA HIS A 178 2.09 9.63 10.11
C HIS A 178 3.40 10.25 10.62
N PHE A 179 4.55 9.59 10.37
CA PHE A 179 5.83 10.04 10.91
C PHE A 179 7.02 9.58 10.08
N LYS A 180 8.21 10.14 10.37
CA LYS A 180 9.48 9.80 9.71
C LYS A 180 10.62 9.81 10.74
N ILE A 181 11.61 8.94 10.50
CA ILE A 181 12.82 8.86 11.32
C ILE A 181 14.03 9.17 10.44
N THR A 182 14.87 10.08 10.87
CA THR A 182 16.09 10.51 10.19
C THR A 182 17.25 10.64 11.15
N VAL A 183 18.47 10.63 10.65
CA VAL A 183 19.69 10.81 11.42
C VAL A 183 20.48 12.01 10.89
N GLY A 184 21.31 12.62 11.72
CA GLY A 184 22.13 13.76 11.32
C GLY A 184 23.34 14.00 12.21
N ALA A 185 24.31 14.77 11.69
CA ALA A 185 25.53 15.13 12.41
C ALA A 185 25.39 16.38 13.29
N ASN A 186 24.37 17.21 13.04
CA ASN A 186 24.16 18.45 13.78
C ASN A 186 22.86 18.40 14.61
N PRO A 187 22.95 18.21 15.96
CA PRO A 187 21.80 18.23 16.85
C PRO A 187 21.04 19.56 16.87
N ASP A 188 21.74 20.69 16.53
CA ASP A 188 21.17 22.04 16.50
C ASP A 188 20.57 22.41 15.14
N ALA A 189 20.56 21.47 14.16
CA ALA A 189 19.96 21.68 12.87
C ALA A 189 18.45 21.95 12.97
N GLU A 190 17.88 22.52 11.90
CA GLU A 190 16.46 22.86 11.82
C GLU A 190 15.58 21.63 12.08
N LEU A 191 14.56 21.81 12.97
CA LEU A 191 13.65 20.74 13.39
C LEU A 191 12.83 20.19 12.23
N LEU A 192 12.25 21.03 11.39
CA LEU A 192 11.42 20.68 10.24
C LEU A 192 12.16 20.85 8.91
N GLY A 193 13.50 20.86 8.92
CA GLY A 193 14.30 20.97 7.70
C GLY A 193 14.22 19.75 6.80
N PRO A 194 14.54 19.91 5.51
CA PRO A 194 14.48 18.85 4.53
C PRO A 194 15.40 17.67 4.89
N SER A 195 15.00 16.48 4.46
CA SER A 195 15.82 15.28 4.59
C SER A 195 16.13 14.67 3.22
N VAL A 196 17.28 14.02 3.12
CA VAL A 196 17.73 13.34 1.91
C VAL A 196 18.05 11.87 2.21
N SER A 197 17.80 10.94 1.28
CA SER A 197 18.30 9.59 1.43
C SER A 197 19.81 9.53 1.23
N GLU A 198 20.49 8.60 1.90
CA GLU A 198 21.93 8.44 1.74
C GLU A 198 22.35 8.23 0.27
N ASN A 199 21.56 7.47 -0.48
CA ASN A 199 21.81 7.25 -1.91
C ASN A 199 21.71 8.53 -2.73
N VAL A 200 20.66 9.36 -2.47
CA VAL A 200 20.50 10.64 -3.17
C VAL A 200 21.60 11.61 -2.78
N ALA A 201 22.00 11.64 -1.51
CA ALA A 201 23.12 12.46 -1.05
C ALA A 201 24.42 12.13 -1.79
N ALA A 202 24.76 10.84 -1.90
CA ALA A 202 25.94 10.38 -2.64
C ALA A 202 25.88 10.76 -4.16
N ILE A 203 24.68 10.74 -4.76
CA ILE A 203 24.49 11.18 -6.14
C ILE A 203 24.67 12.72 -6.26
N LEU A 204 24.16 13.47 -5.30
CA LEU A 204 24.27 14.94 -5.30
C LEU A 204 25.73 15.43 -5.12
N GLU A 205 26.57 14.62 -4.46
CA GLU A 205 28.02 14.91 -4.34
C GLU A 205 28.77 14.75 -5.68
N LYS A 206 28.21 13.99 -6.66
CA LYS A 206 28.79 13.89 -7.99
C LYS A 206 28.54 15.16 -8.81
N PRO A 207 29.51 15.58 -9.69
CA PRO A 207 29.23 16.61 -10.70
C PRO A 207 28.01 16.23 -11.56
N HIS A 208 27.26 17.22 -12.02
CA HIS A 208 26.01 16.98 -12.76
C HIS A 208 26.22 16.11 -14.02
N ASP A 209 27.28 16.37 -14.74
CA ASP A 209 27.69 15.68 -15.96
C ASP A 209 28.27 14.27 -15.75
N ALA A 210 28.58 13.92 -14.51
CA ALA A 210 29.04 12.58 -14.10
C ALA A 210 27.89 11.68 -13.58
N ARG A 211 26.64 12.22 -13.54
CA ARG A 211 25.46 11.45 -13.07
C ARG A 211 24.86 10.68 -14.25
N SER A 212 24.52 9.41 -14.01
CA SER A 212 23.75 8.61 -14.99
C SER A 212 22.28 9.06 -15.05
N ASP A 213 21.57 8.69 -16.11
CA ASP A 213 20.15 8.98 -16.27
C ASP A 213 19.32 8.40 -15.12
N ASP A 214 19.63 7.18 -14.64
CA ASP A 214 18.96 6.55 -13.48
C ASP A 214 19.22 7.35 -12.20
N GLU A 215 20.43 7.85 -12.00
CA GLU A 215 20.77 8.70 -10.85
C GLU A 215 20.01 10.03 -10.90
N ILE A 216 19.90 10.63 -12.07
CA ILE A 216 19.11 11.85 -12.28
C ILE A 216 17.63 11.60 -11.94
N GLN A 217 17.07 10.47 -12.39
CA GLN A 217 15.70 10.10 -12.06
C GLN A 217 15.49 9.90 -10.55
N LEU A 218 16.43 9.30 -9.83
CA LEU A 218 16.38 9.16 -8.38
C LEU A 218 16.37 10.52 -7.67
N VAL A 219 17.23 11.46 -8.10
CA VAL A 219 17.25 12.83 -7.56
C VAL A 219 15.93 13.55 -7.83
N LEU A 220 15.38 13.43 -9.05
CA LEU A 220 14.08 14.02 -9.39
C LEU A 220 12.92 13.41 -8.57
N GLN A 221 12.93 12.09 -8.35
CA GLN A 221 11.96 11.42 -7.51
C GLN A 221 12.01 11.94 -6.06
N TRP A 222 13.19 12.17 -5.52
CA TRP A 222 13.35 12.74 -4.19
C TRP A 222 12.94 14.22 -4.17
N TYR A 223 13.38 15.04 -5.16
CA TYR A 223 13.12 16.47 -5.21
C TYR A 223 11.62 16.81 -5.25
N LYS A 224 10.84 16.05 -5.99
CA LYS A 224 9.38 16.28 -6.10
C LYS A 224 8.68 16.32 -4.74
N PHE A 225 9.17 15.55 -3.73
CA PHE A 225 8.63 15.57 -2.38
C PHE A 225 9.07 16.78 -1.55
N GLN A 226 10.02 17.56 -2.05
CA GLN A 226 10.44 18.83 -1.44
C GLN A 226 9.75 20.04 -2.09
N ASP A 227 9.33 19.91 -3.35
CA ASP A 227 8.71 20.99 -4.11
C ASP A 227 7.27 21.27 -3.68
N ALA A 228 7.00 22.51 -3.22
CA ALA A 228 5.68 22.90 -2.72
C ALA A 228 4.61 22.87 -3.82
N THR A 229 4.96 23.26 -5.04
CA THR A 229 4.04 23.28 -6.18
C THR A 229 3.65 21.86 -6.57
N TRP A 230 4.62 20.94 -6.58
CA TRP A 230 4.35 19.54 -6.85
C TRP A 230 3.42 18.92 -5.76
N LYS A 231 3.67 19.22 -4.48
CA LYS A 231 2.82 18.76 -3.36
C LYS A 231 1.37 19.22 -3.50
N GLU A 232 1.17 20.49 -3.87
CA GLU A 232 -0.16 21.04 -4.11
C GLU A 232 -0.88 20.33 -5.27
N LEU A 233 -0.19 20.17 -6.39
CA LEU A 233 -0.73 19.51 -7.58
C LEU A 233 -1.03 18.01 -7.31
N ASP A 234 -0.15 17.31 -6.59
CA ASP A 234 -0.37 15.90 -6.23
C ASP A 234 -1.54 15.74 -5.27
N SER A 235 -1.70 16.68 -4.33
CA SER A 235 -2.87 16.72 -3.44
C SER A 235 -4.17 16.89 -4.23
N LYS A 236 -4.23 17.83 -5.18
CA LYS A 236 -5.37 18.03 -6.07
C LYS A 236 -5.64 16.78 -6.91
N ARG A 237 -4.61 16.16 -7.47
CA ARG A 237 -4.71 14.90 -8.23
C ARG A 237 -5.30 13.77 -7.36
N LYS A 238 -4.80 13.61 -6.13
CA LYS A 238 -5.30 12.59 -5.19
C LYS A 238 -6.75 12.85 -4.78
N ALA A 239 -7.14 14.10 -4.57
CA ALA A 239 -8.52 14.47 -4.29
C ALA A 239 -9.43 14.10 -5.45
N HIS A 240 -9.06 14.47 -6.68
CA HIS A 240 -9.81 14.13 -7.88
C HIS A 240 -9.94 12.61 -8.11
N LEU A 241 -8.89 11.85 -7.82
CA LEU A 241 -8.96 10.38 -7.91
C LEU A 241 -9.94 9.74 -6.90
N LYS A 242 -10.15 10.37 -5.73
CA LYS A 242 -11.15 9.93 -4.75
C LYS A 242 -12.59 10.17 -5.22
N GLU A 243 -12.80 11.15 -6.09
CA GLU A 243 -14.11 11.46 -6.69
C GLU A 243 -14.47 10.50 -7.83
N LYS A 244 -13.57 9.59 -8.19
CA LYS A 244 -13.85 8.58 -9.22
C LYS A 244 -15.11 7.81 -8.84
N PRO A 245 -16.14 7.79 -9.72
CA PRO A 245 -17.37 7.06 -9.45
C PRO A 245 -17.05 5.58 -9.16
N THR A 246 -17.50 5.09 -8.03
CA THR A 246 -17.52 3.64 -7.79
C THR A 246 -18.70 3.09 -8.58
N THR A 247 -18.40 2.34 -9.64
CA THR A 247 -19.42 1.53 -10.27
C THR A 247 -19.82 0.44 -9.28
N ASN A 248 -21.10 0.41 -8.90
CA ASN A 248 -21.67 -0.78 -8.26
C ASN A 248 -21.57 -1.92 -9.27
N VAL A 249 -20.51 -2.70 -9.16
CA VAL A 249 -20.34 -3.91 -9.98
C VAL A 249 -21.03 -5.04 -9.25
N GLU A 250 -22.19 -5.45 -9.73
CA GLU A 250 -22.80 -6.68 -9.29
C GLU A 250 -22.08 -7.86 -9.99
N THR A 251 -21.65 -8.83 -9.20
CA THR A 251 -21.08 -10.04 -9.73
C THR A 251 -22.22 -10.97 -10.15
N VAL A 252 -22.40 -11.15 -11.44
CA VAL A 252 -23.37 -12.10 -11.99
C VAL A 252 -22.64 -13.33 -12.52
N MET A 253 -23.24 -14.51 -12.32
CA MET A 253 -22.77 -15.72 -12.97
C MET A 253 -23.07 -15.65 -14.46
N ILE A 254 -22.04 -15.81 -15.27
CA ILE A 254 -22.16 -15.90 -16.72
C ILE A 254 -21.59 -17.23 -17.20
N VAL A 255 -22.16 -17.75 -18.27
CA VAL A 255 -21.56 -18.85 -19.02
C VAL A 255 -20.79 -18.25 -20.19
N SER A 256 -19.49 -18.52 -20.27
CA SER A 256 -18.62 -18.02 -21.33
C SER A 256 -17.94 -19.17 -22.07
N GLU A 257 -17.65 -18.94 -23.35
CA GLU A 257 -16.85 -19.80 -24.20
C GLU A 257 -15.45 -19.20 -24.40
N GLY A 258 -14.49 -19.99 -24.86
CA GLY A 258 -13.16 -19.53 -25.23
C GLY A 258 -12.19 -19.36 -24.07
N VAL A 259 -12.54 -19.84 -22.87
CA VAL A 259 -11.64 -19.95 -21.71
C VAL A 259 -11.35 -21.43 -21.43
N THR A 260 -10.18 -21.71 -20.87
CA THR A 260 -9.85 -23.07 -20.42
C THR A 260 -10.88 -23.55 -19.40
N PRO A 261 -11.58 -24.68 -19.61
CA PRO A 261 -12.56 -25.18 -18.67
C PRO A 261 -11.93 -25.45 -17.29
N LEU A 262 -12.49 -24.85 -16.25
CA LEU A 262 -12.11 -25.16 -14.87
C LEU A 262 -12.93 -26.35 -14.41
N ARG A 263 -12.27 -27.50 -14.17
CA ARG A 263 -12.94 -28.67 -13.61
C ARG A 263 -13.20 -28.47 -12.13
N HIS A 264 -14.45 -28.62 -11.75
CA HIS A 264 -14.79 -28.75 -10.34
C HIS A 264 -14.48 -30.19 -9.87
N HIS A 265 -13.99 -30.37 -8.65
CA HIS A 265 -13.62 -31.69 -8.10
C HIS A 265 -14.78 -32.71 -8.08
N THR A 266 -16.02 -32.22 -8.13
CA THR A 266 -17.24 -33.06 -8.20
C THR A 266 -17.61 -33.50 -9.58
N GLN A 267 -16.94 -32.97 -10.63
CA GLN A 267 -17.22 -33.31 -12.02
C GLN A 267 -16.39 -34.51 -12.43
N GLY A 268 -17.04 -35.52 -13.02
CA GLY A 268 -16.38 -36.71 -13.55
C GLY A 268 -15.41 -36.42 -14.71
N LYS A 269 -14.75 -37.47 -15.20
CA LYS A 269 -13.78 -37.36 -16.30
C LYS A 269 -14.40 -36.93 -17.62
N ASP A 270 -15.71 -36.95 -17.70
CA ASP A 270 -16.52 -36.67 -18.87
C ASP A 270 -17.18 -35.28 -18.80
N PHE A 271 -16.46 -34.25 -18.32
CA PHE A 271 -16.91 -32.86 -18.35
C PHE A 271 -16.44 -32.21 -19.67
N PHE A 272 -17.34 -32.02 -20.62
CA PHE A 272 -17.03 -31.84 -21.92
C PHE A 272 -17.64 -31.04 -22.89
N GLU A 273 -16.91 -30.77 -23.91
CA GLU A 273 -17.28 -30.12 -25.16
C GLU A 273 -18.25 -30.97 -25.97
N GLU A 274 -18.18 -32.31 -25.83
CA GLU A 274 -18.99 -33.26 -26.55
C GLU A 274 -20.10 -33.85 -25.69
N PHE A 275 -21.31 -33.85 -26.18
CA PHE A 275 -22.47 -34.47 -25.54
C PHE A 275 -22.82 -35.75 -26.26
N TYR A 276 -23.31 -36.74 -25.52
CA TYR A 276 -23.66 -38.03 -26.07
C TYR A 276 -25.09 -38.41 -25.74
N PHE A 277 -25.75 -39.07 -26.66
CA PHE A 277 -26.95 -39.85 -26.33
C PHE A 277 -26.58 -40.97 -25.38
N LEU A 278 -27.37 -41.16 -24.33
CA LEU A 278 -27.12 -42.17 -23.32
C LEU A 278 -28.15 -43.25 -23.41
N LYS A 279 -27.71 -44.51 -23.43
CA LYS A 279 -28.63 -45.64 -23.41
C LYS A 279 -29.27 -45.75 -22.02
N ARG A 280 -30.59 -45.56 -21.93
CA ARG A 280 -31.36 -45.53 -20.69
C ARG A 280 -30.85 -44.55 -19.63
N GLY A 281 -30.18 -43.47 -20.05
CA GLY A 281 -29.61 -42.46 -19.14
C GLY A 281 -28.32 -42.87 -18.43
N ASP A 282 -27.74 -44.04 -18.75
CA ASP A 282 -26.49 -44.48 -18.12
C ASP A 282 -25.30 -43.76 -18.79
N VAL A 283 -24.60 -42.91 -18.01
CA VAL A 283 -23.45 -42.13 -18.46
C VAL A 283 -22.28 -42.96 -18.98
N ARG A 284 -22.23 -44.24 -18.65
CA ARG A 284 -21.22 -45.17 -19.14
C ARG A 284 -21.59 -45.82 -20.51
N GLN A 285 -22.85 -45.67 -20.94
CA GLN A 285 -23.34 -46.25 -22.16
C GLN A 285 -23.66 -45.16 -23.19
N LYS A 286 -22.63 -44.61 -23.78
CA LYS A 286 -22.73 -43.62 -24.85
C LYS A 286 -23.24 -44.24 -26.11
N ASN A 287 -24.22 -43.63 -26.76
CA ASN A 287 -24.88 -44.14 -27.99
C ASN A 287 -24.89 -43.07 -29.09
N GLY A 288 -23.71 -42.67 -29.53
CA GLY A 288 -23.52 -41.62 -30.54
C GLY A 288 -23.44 -40.23 -29.93
N GLU A 289 -22.83 -39.33 -30.68
CA GLU A 289 -22.68 -37.90 -30.28
C GLU A 289 -24.00 -37.16 -30.50
N ALA A 290 -24.38 -36.34 -29.55
CA ALA A 290 -25.54 -35.46 -29.61
C ALA A 290 -25.12 -34.09 -30.12
N SER A 291 -25.31 -33.80 -31.36
CA SER A 291 -25.12 -32.48 -31.96
C SER A 291 -26.19 -31.50 -31.50
N GLN A 292 -25.83 -30.22 -31.48
CA GLN A 292 -26.79 -29.16 -31.20
C GLN A 292 -27.88 -29.14 -32.29
N SER A 293 -29.14 -29.12 -31.86
CA SER A 293 -30.28 -28.96 -32.75
C SER A 293 -31.42 -28.22 -32.03
N PHE A 294 -32.41 -27.76 -32.78
CA PHE A 294 -33.64 -27.17 -32.25
C PHE A 294 -34.81 -28.18 -32.37
N LEU A 295 -35.93 -27.83 -31.71
CA LEU A 295 -37.08 -28.72 -31.71
C LEU A 295 -37.71 -28.83 -33.12
N GLN A 296 -37.54 -29.97 -33.79
CA GLN A 296 -38.05 -30.21 -35.14
C GLN A 296 -39.56 -30.00 -35.29
N VAL A 297 -40.33 -30.28 -34.24
CA VAL A 297 -41.78 -30.06 -34.23
C VAL A 297 -42.18 -28.60 -34.41
N LEU A 298 -41.25 -27.65 -34.07
CA LEU A 298 -41.45 -26.20 -34.24
C LEU A 298 -40.75 -25.66 -35.50
N SER A 299 -39.99 -26.48 -36.19
CA SER A 299 -39.21 -26.09 -37.38
C SER A 299 -39.26 -27.22 -38.43
N PRO A 300 -40.45 -27.67 -38.87
CA PRO A 300 -40.61 -28.88 -39.69
C PRO A 300 -40.02 -28.74 -41.09
N GLU A 301 -39.81 -27.54 -41.58
CA GLU A 301 -39.30 -27.29 -42.95
C GLU A 301 -37.80 -26.97 -42.98
N VAL A 302 -37.10 -27.09 -41.85
CA VAL A 302 -35.69 -26.74 -41.75
C VAL A 302 -34.84 -27.95 -41.36
N ASP A 303 -34.01 -28.41 -42.30
CA ASP A 303 -33.14 -29.58 -42.12
C ASP A 303 -31.85 -29.31 -41.34
N SER A 304 -31.49 -28.05 -41.14
CA SER A 304 -30.24 -27.66 -40.48
C SER A 304 -30.39 -26.43 -39.57
N ILE A 305 -29.60 -26.43 -38.52
CA ILE A 305 -29.48 -25.25 -37.60
C ILE A 305 -28.76 -24.07 -38.25
N ASP A 306 -28.12 -24.27 -39.40
CA ASP A 306 -27.28 -23.29 -40.09
C ASP A 306 -28.04 -22.00 -40.44
N ARG A 307 -29.37 -22.10 -40.61
CA ARG A 307 -30.24 -20.93 -40.82
C ARG A 307 -30.12 -19.89 -39.73
N TRP A 308 -29.97 -20.32 -38.49
CA TRP A 308 -29.89 -19.43 -37.31
C TRP A 308 -28.47 -19.25 -36.77
N GLN A 309 -27.54 -20.10 -37.22
CA GLN A 309 -26.15 -20.06 -36.81
C GLN A 309 -25.34 -19.20 -37.79
N GLU A 310 -25.07 -17.97 -37.38
CA GLU A 310 -24.11 -17.14 -38.11
C GLU A 310 -22.71 -17.69 -37.93
N SER A 311 -21.99 -17.91 -39.03
CA SER A 311 -20.55 -18.23 -38.98
C SER A 311 -19.81 -17.10 -38.27
N PRO A 312 -18.99 -17.41 -37.28
CA PRO A 312 -18.21 -16.39 -36.56
C PRO A 312 -17.06 -15.87 -37.45
N GLU A 313 -17.36 -15.08 -38.46
CA GLU A 313 -16.32 -14.49 -39.33
C GLU A 313 -15.35 -13.56 -38.61
N ASN A 314 -15.66 -13.11 -37.36
CA ASN A 314 -14.85 -12.11 -36.68
C ASN A 314 -14.62 -12.29 -35.16
N SER A 315 -15.03 -13.41 -34.58
CA SER A 315 -14.82 -13.56 -33.12
C SER A 315 -14.26 -14.92 -32.73
N GLY A 316 -13.07 -15.28 -33.15
CA GLY A 316 -12.41 -16.58 -32.88
C GLY A 316 -12.45 -17.12 -31.43
N LYS A 317 -13.45 -16.69 -30.63
CA LYS A 317 -13.64 -17.03 -29.24
C LYS A 317 -15.05 -17.50 -28.86
N THR A 318 -15.99 -17.61 -29.79
CA THR A 318 -17.36 -18.07 -29.49
C THR A 318 -17.90 -18.96 -30.56
N SER A 319 -18.63 -20.02 -30.20
CA SER A 319 -19.32 -20.89 -31.13
C SER A 319 -20.59 -20.28 -31.72
N GLY A 320 -21.06 -19.16 -31.26
CA GLY A 320 -22.32 -18.53 -31.68
C GLY A 320 -23.60 -19.27 -31.26
N ARG A 321 -23.50 -20.38 -30.51
CA ARG A 321 -24.63 -21.27 -30.18
C ARG A 321 -25.76 -20.56 -29.43
N ARG A 322 -25.45 -19.67 -28.51
CA ARG A 322 -26.48 -18.87 -27.78
C ARG A 322 -27.18 -17.88 -28.70
N ARG A 323 -26.47 -17.28 -29.64
CA ARG A 323 -27.06 -16.41 -30.66
C ARG A 323 -27.98 -17.19 -31.57
N ALA A 324 -27.55 -18.39 -32.04
CA ALA A 324 -28.39 -19.28 -32.82
C ALA A 324 -29.69 -19.63 -32.09
N LEU A 325 -29.61 -19.94 -30.79
CA LEU A 325 -30.81 -20.19 -29.98
C LEU A 325 -31.72 -18.97 -29.91
N ALA A 326 -31.16 -17.77 -29.68
CA ALA A 326 -31.95 -16.53 -29.64
C ALA A 326 -32.61 -16.25 -30.98
N ASN A 327 -31.89 -16.41 -32.10
CA ASN A 327 -32.44 -16.22 -33.44
C ASN A 327 -33.60 -17.22 -33.71
N TRP A 328 -33.44 -18.48 -33.35
CA TRP A 328 -34.49 -19.48 -33.48
C TRP A 328 -35.70 -19.17 -32.60
N MET A 329 -35.49 -18.74 -31.36
CA MET A 329 -36.57 -18.36 -30.41
C MET A 329 -37.37 -17.15 -30.87
N THR A 330 -36.78 -16.26 -31.63
CA THR A 330 -37.42 -15.02 -32.11
C THR A 330 -37.92 -15.10 -33.55
N ASP A 331 -37.55 -16.12 -34.29
CA ASP A 331 -38.04 -16.35 -35.67
C ASP A 331 -39.51 -16.76 -35.63
N SER A 332 -40.38 -15.85 -36.11
CA SER A 332 -41.81 -16.07 -36.15
C SER A 332 -42.30 -16.89 -37.36
N GLU A 333 -41.45 -17.08 -38.36
CA GLU A 333 -41.83 -17.80 -39.59
C GLU A 333 -41.44 -19.26 -39.54
N GLN A 334 -40.22 -19.56 -39.13
CA GLN A 334 -39.68 -20.92 -39.21
C GLN A 334 -39.05 -21.41 -37.89
N GLY A 335 -39.12 -20.61 -36.84
CA GLY A 335 -38.65 -20.91 -35.49
C GLY A 335 -39.76 -20.97 -34.47
N ALA A 336 -39.39 -20.76 -33.21
CA ALA A 336 -40.31 -20.83 -32.08
C ALA A 336 -41.00 -19.51 -31.75
N GLY A 337 -40.78 -18.43 -32.50
CA GLY A 337 -41.21 -17.08 -32.15
C GLY A 337 -42.71 -16.93 -31.90
N ASN A 338 -43.55 -17.54 -32.74
CA ASN A 338 -45.00 -17.55 -32.58
C ASN A 338 -45.49 -18.26 -31.31
N LEU A 339 -44.86 -19.39 -30.97
CA LEU A 339 -45.20 -20.12 -29.75
C LEU A 339 -44.74 -19.36 -28.51
N LEU A 340 -43.55 -18.80 -28.54
CA LEU A 340 -43.01 -18.03 -27.45
C LEU A 340 -43.85 -16.79 -27.17
N ALA A 341 -44.27 -16.09 -28.22
CA ALA A 341 -45.19 -14.93 -28.08
C ALA A 341 -46.50 -15.32 -27.40
N ARG A 342 -47.10 -16.45 -27.77
CA ARG A 342 -48.32 -16.96 -27.15
C ARG A 342 -48.12 -17.31 -25.67
N VAL A 343 -46.98 -17.90 -25.31
CA VAL A 343 -46.68 -18.31 -23.93
C VAL A 343 -46.45 -17.06 -23.03
N ILE A 344 -45.87 -16.00 -23.58
CA ILE A 344 -45.60 -14.75 -22.82
C ILE A 344 -46.90 -13.95 -22.63
N VAL A 345 -47.80 -13.97 -23.62
CA VAL A 345 -49.02 -13.16 -23.55
C VAL A 345 -50.16 -13.84 -22.76
N ASN A 346 -50.17 -15.16 -22.65
CA ASN A 346 -51.14 -15.90 -21.83
C ASN A 346 -50.67 -16.07 -20.38
#